data_7f6835305f6742de57801aa38da1ac7f
#
_entry.id   7f6835305f6742de57801aa38da1ac7f
#
_cell.length_a   1.000
_cell.length_b   1.000
_cell.length_c   1.000
_cell.angle_alpha   90.00
_cell.angle_beta   90.00
_cell.angle_gamma   90.00
#
_symmetry.space_group_name_H-M   'P 1'
#
loop_
_entity.id
_entity.type
_entity.pdbx_description
1 polymer ?
#
loop_
_entity_poly.entity_id
_entity_poly.type
_entity_poly.pdbx_seq_one_letter_code
_entity_poly.pdbx_strand_id
1 'polypeptide(L)'
;DAADALIAQGNTPENRARFVALFSQDQGAASIGDPGLDETLEAIRSEMRRFCAAEVTPHAHEWHLKNEYIQIEVVEKMAELGVFGLTIPEEFGGMGLSKVSMCVVSEELSRGYIGVGSLGTRSEIAAELILCGGTDEQKAKWLPGLASGAILPTAVFTEPNTGSDLGSLRTRARKEGEDWVIDDETRRRCRQRRAYRA
;
A
#
# COMPACT_ATOMS: atom_id res chain seq x y z
N ASP A 1 -4.95 29.54 -17.89
CA ASP A 1 -5.76 28.31 -17.92
C ASP A 1 -6.44 28.06 -16.57
N ALA A 2 -7.12 26.94 -16.37
CA ALA A 2 -7.81 26.62 -15.12
C ALA A 2 -6.82 26.49 -13.94
N ALA A 3 -5.62 26.02 -14.18
CA ALA A 3 -4.57 25.90 -13.16
C ALA A 3 -4.06 27.27 -12.72
N ASP A 4 -3.86 28.20 -13.65
CA ASP A 4 -3.47 29.58 -13.33
C ASP A 4 -4.53 30.30 -12.52
N ALA A 5 -5.79 30.10 -12.87
CA ALA A 5 -6.92 30.64 -12.11
C ALA A 5 -6.98 30.06 -10.69
N LEU A 6 -6.74 28.75 -10.53
CA LEU A 6 -6.69 28.11 -9.23
C LEU A 6 -5.53 28.63 -8.37
N ILE A 7 -4.35 28.80 -8.96
CA ILE A 7 -3.17 29.37 -8.27
C ILE A 7 -3.43 30.80 -7.83
N ALA A 8 -3.99 31.64 -8.72
CA ALA A 8 -4.20 33.04 -8.46
C ALA A 8 -5.37 33.34 -7.50
N GLN A 9 -6.43 32.52 -7.54
CA GLN A 9 -7.70 32.78 -6.86
C GLN A 9 -8.09 31.68 -5.85
N GLY A 10 -7.44 30.53 -5.87
CA GLY A 10 -7.81 29.39 -5.02
C GLY A 10 -7.66 29.66 -3.53
N ASN A 11 -6.65 30.43 -3.13
CA ASN A 11 -6.33 30.69 -1.74
C ASN A 11 -6.73 32.13 -1.29
N THR A 12 -7.92 32.59 -1.66
CA THR A 12 -8.46 33.86 -1.17
C THR A 12 -9.13 33.72 0.20
N PRO A 13 -9.29 34.79 0.98
CA PRO A 13 -10.03 34.75 2.24
C PRO A 13 -11.46 34.21 2.08
N GLU A 14 -12.13 34.60 0.98
CA GLU A 14 -13.50 34.15 0.65
C GLU A 14 -13.54 32.63 0.38
N ASN A 15 -12.59 32.10 -0.39
CA ASN A 15 -12.52 30.68 -0.66
C ASN A 15 -12.18 29.86 0.59
N ARG A 16 -11.30 30.37 1.46
CA ARG A 16 -11.04 29.75 2.76
C ARG A 16 -12.28 29.73 3.65
N ALA A 17 -13.03 30.85 3.70
CA ALA A 17 -14.27 30.92 4.47
C ALA A 17 -15.33 29.92 3.95
N ARG A 18 -15.47 29.80 2.62
CA ARG A 18 -16.35 28.77 1.99
C ARG A 18 -15.91 27.35 2.35
N PHE A 19 -14.62 27.10 2.34
CA PHE A 19 -14.08 25.79 2.70
C PHE A 19 -14.37 25.46 4.17
N VAL A 20 -14.14 26.40 5.09
CA VAL A 20 -14.49 26.25 6.51
C VAL A 20 -16.00 26.02 6.70
N ALA A 21 -16.84 26.71 5.95
CA ALA A 21 -18.29 26.53 6.01
C ALA A 21 -18.72 25.14 5.58
N LEU A 22 -18.08 24.57 4.53
CA LEU A 22 -18.31 23.18 4.12
C LEU A 22 -17.94 22.19 5.22
N PHE A 23 -16.80 22.38 5.88
CA PHE A 23 -16.42 21.57 7.04
C PHE A 23 -17.44 21.61 8.18
N SER A 24 -18.01 22.81 8.43
CA SER A 24 -18.98 23.00 9.50
C SER A 24 -20.33 22.36 9.22
N GLN A 25 -20.70 22.25 7.93
CA GLN A 25 -21.94 21.61 7.49
C GLN A 25 -21.84 20.07 7.51
N ASP A 26 -20.65 19.55 7.30
CA ASP A 26 -20.38 18.12 7.09
C ASP A 26 -19.71 17.50 8.32
N GLN A 27 -20.25 17.79 9.51
CA GLN A 27 -19.76 17.27 10.79
C GLN A 27 -19.82 15.73 10.80
N GLY A 28 -18.68 15.10 10.57
CA GLY A 28 -18.51 13.64 10.55
C GLY A 28 -18.27 13.03 9.18
N ALA A 29 -18.30 13.80 8.10
CA ALA A 29 -17.88 13.29 6.80
C ALA A 29 -16.37 13.00 6.79
N ALA A 30 -16.03 11.85 6.26
CA ALA A 30 -14.65 11.41 6.16
C ALA A 30 -13.85 12.13 5.06
N SER A 31 -14.54 12.81 4.15
CA SER A 31 -13.98 13.60 3.05
C SER A 31 -14.95 14.69 2.66
N ILE A 32 -14.44 15.81 2.12
CA ILE A 32 -15.24 16.90 1.57
C ILE A 32 -15.31 16.73 0.07
N GLY A 33 -16.53 16.75 -0.47
CA GLY A 33 -16.82 16.61 -1.89
C GLY A 33 -17.00 15.17 -2.35
N ASP A 34 -17.40 15.05 -3.60
CA ASP A 34 -17.56 13.77 -4.28
C ASP A 34 -16.18 13.27 -4.75
N PRO A 35 -15.71 12.11 -4.29
CA PRO A 35 -14.43 11.54 -4.73
C PRO A 35 -14.51 10.96 -6.15
N GLY A 36 -15.68 10.92 -6.80
CA GLY A 36 -15.89 10.37 -8.14
C GLY A 36 -15.70 8.85 -8.22
N LEU A 37 -15.94 8.15 -7.13
CA LEU A 37 -15.85 6.70 -7.09
C LEU A 37 -17.15 6.08 -7.61
N ASP A 38 -17.03 4.97 -8.34
CA ASP A 38 -18.18 4.16 -8.72
C ASP A 38 -18.70 3.33 -7.52
N GLU A 39 -19.84 2.64 -7.73
CA GLU A 39 -20.48 1.85 -6.67
C GLU A 39 -19.57 0.74 -6.12
N THR A 40 -18.74 0.13 -6.96
CA THR A 40 -17.80 -0.93 -6.55
C THR A 40 -16.70 -0.36 -5.65
N LEU A 41 -16.10 0.76 -6.04
CA LEU A 41 -15.07 1.42 -5.26
C LEU A 41 -15.62 1.97 -3.94
N GLU A 42 -16.86 2.49 -3.94
CA GLU A 42 -17.52 2.92 -2.69
C GLU A 42 -17.82 1.74 -1.76
N ALA A 43 -18.21 0.58 -2.29
CA ALA A 43 -18.40 -0.63 -1.50
C ALA A 43 -17.08 -1.10 -0.89
N ILE A 44 -15.99 -1.13 -1.65
CA ILE A 44 -14.64 -1.44 -1.18
C ILE A 44 -14.22 -0.45 -0.08
N ARG A 45 -14.42 0.85 -0.30
CA ARG A 45 -14.10 1.90 0.67
C ARG A 45 -14.84 1.70 1.98
N SER A 46 -16.14 1.43 1.90
CA SER A 46 -16.98 1.20 3.07
C SER A 46 -16.57 -0.04 3.86
N GLU A 47 -16.20 -1.13 3.17
CA GLU A 47 -15.70 -2.34 3.80
C GLU A 47 -14.38 -2.10 4.53
N MET A 48 -13.42 -1.43 3.89
CA MET A 48 -12.13 -1.09 4.50
C MET A 48 -12.28 -0.18 5.72
N ARG A 49 -13.20 0.78 5.67
CA ARG A 49 -13.54 1.61 6.85
C ARG A 49 -14.05 0.78 8.01
N ARG A 50 -14.98 -0.12 7.74
CA ARG A 50 -15.54 -1.00 8.75
C ARG A 50 -14.47 -1.90 9.37
N PHE A 51 -13.64 -2.51 8.53
CA PHE A 51 -12.50 -3.30 8.96
C PHE A 51 -11.55 -2.47 9.85
N CYS A 52 -11.14 -1.30 9.42
CA CYS A 52 -10.25 -0.43 10.19
C CYS A 52 -10.84 0.00 11.52
N ALA A 53 -12.13 0.35 11.55
CA ALA A 53 -12.79 0.77 12.77
C ALA A 53 -12.88 -0.37 13.81
N ALA A 54 -13.04 -1.61 13.34
CA ALA A 54 -13.15 -2.77 14.21
C ALA A 54 -11.81 -3.33 14.67
N GLU A 55 -10.85 -3.47 13.75
CA GLU A 55 -9.66 -4.31 13.94
C GLU A 55 -8.36 -3.52 14.08
N VAL A 56 -8.31 -2.28 13.62
CA VAL A 56 -7.06 -1.50 13.53
C VAL A 56 -7.07 -0.30 14.48
N THR A 57 -8.05 0.58 14.31
CA THR A 57 -8.11 1.86 15.03
C THR A 57 -8.09 1.72 16.57
N PRO A 58 -8.76 0.73 17.18
CA PRO A 58 -8.72 0.57 18.64
C PRO A 58 -7.34 0.26 19.20
N HIS A 59 -6.47 -0.32 18.40
CA HIS A 59 -5.15 -0.80 18.81
C HIS A 59 -3.98 0.05 18.30
N ALA A 60 -4.20 0.84 17.23
CA ALA A 60 -3.15 1.57 16.50
C ALA A 60 -2.27 2.45 17.41
N HIS A 61 -2.89 3.18 18.33
CA HIS A 61 -2.18 4.06 19.25
C HIS A 61 -1.26 3.29 20.21
N GLU A 62 -1.74 2.18 20.74
CA GLU A 62 -0.99 1.32 21.66
C GLU A 62 0.20 0.66 20.93
N TRP A 63 -0.03 0.11 19.74
CA TRP A 63 1.05 -0.45 18.91
C TRP A 63 2.14 0.58 18.64
N HIS A 64 1.76 1.82 18.36
CA HIS A 64 2.70 2.90 18.12
C HIS A 64 3.52 3.24 19.38
N LEU A 65 2.87 3.46 20.52
CA LEU A 65 3.52 3.84 21.77
C LEU A 65 4.46 2.75 22.29
N LYS A 66 4.07 1.49 22.15
CA LYS A 66 4.86 0.35 22.63
C LYS A 66 5.87 -0.16 21.60
N ASN A 67 5.88 0.41 20.39
CA ASN A 67 6.69 -0.07 19.27
C ASN A 67 6.42 -1.57 18.97
N GLU A 68 5.15 -1.96 19.06
CA GLU A 68 4.69 -3.33 18.79
C GLU A 68 4.51 -3.58 17.30
N TYR A 69 4.55 -4.85 16.92
CA TYR A 69 4.20 -5.28 15.56
C TYR A 69 2.68 -5.31 15.38
N ILE A 70 2.23 -5.12 14.13
CA ILE A 70 0.86 -5.42 13.74
C ILE A 70 0.64 -6.91 13.95
N GLN A 71 -0.43 -7.27 14.65
CA GLN A 71 -0.75 -8.65 14.96
C GLN A 71 -1.03 -9.45 13.70
N ILE A 72 -0.62 -10.71 13.68
CA ILE A 72 -0.75 -11.55 12.48
C ILE A 72 -2.22 -11.77 12.10
N GLU A 73 -3.11 -11.81 13.07
CA GLU A 73 -4.55 -11.96 12.88
C GLU A 73 -5.16 -10.80 12.06
N VAL A 74 -4.61 -9.60 12.20
CA VAL A 74 -5.00 -8.44 11.36
C VAL A 74 -4.56 -8.67 9.92
N VAL A 75 -3.36 -9.20 9.73
CA VAL A 75 -2.83 -9.51 8.39
C VAL A 75 -3.62 -10.63 7.72
N GLU A 76 -3.99 -11.67 8.47
CA GLU A 76 -4.81 -12.78 7.99
C GLU A 76 -6.20 -12.28 7.54
N LYS A 77 -6.86 -11.42 8.33
CA LYS A 77 -8.12 -10.78 7.94
C LYS A 77 -7.99 -9.91 6.70
N MET A 78 -6.86 -9.19 6.54
CA MET A 78 -6.58 -8.45 5.29
C MET A 78 -6.46 -9.39 4.09
N ALA A 79 -5.86 -10.56 4.27
CA ALA A 79 -5.75 -11.59 3.24
C ALA A 79 -7.14 -12.14 2.86
N GLU A 80 -7.99 -12.44 3.85
CA GLU A 80 -9.37 -12.88 3.64
C GLU A 80 -10.21 -11.84 2.87
N LEU A 81 -9.96 -10.55 3.11
CA LEU A 81 -10.58 -9.44 2.38
C LEU A 81 -9.98 -9.20 0.99
N GLY A 82 -8.99 -9.98 0.58
CA GLY A 82 -8.34 -9.89 -0.73
C GLY A 82 -7.41 -8.69 -0.93
N VAL A 83 -7.02 -8.00 0.15
CA VAL A 83 -6.19 -6.77 0.08
C VAL A 83 -4.89 -6.99 -0.68
N PHE A 84 -4.27 -8.16 -0.57
CA PHE A 84 -2.97 -8.45 -1.18
C PHE A 84 -3.06 -8.82 -2.66
N GLY A 85 -4.25 -9.22 -3.13
CA GLY A 85 -4.51 -9.66 -4.50
C GLY A 85 -5.30 -8.68 -5.36
N LEU A 86 -5.56 -7.46 -4.89
CA LEU A 86 -6.45 -6.51 -5.55
C LEU A 86 -6.14 -6.30 -7.03
N THR A 87 -4.88 -6.06 -7.37
CA THR A 87 -4.45 -5.73 -8.73
C THR A 87 -3.79 -6.89 -9.47
N ILE A 88 -3.60 -8.02 -8.79
CA ILE A 88 -3.07 -9.24 -9.42
C ILE A 88 -4.15 -9.84 -10.32
N PRO A 89 -3.83 -10.25 -11.56
CA PRO A 89 -4.79 -10.87 -12.47
C PRO A 89 -5.48 -12.10 -11.88
N GLU A 90 -6.73 -12.33 -12.27
CA GLU A 90 -7.55 -13.45 -11.80
C GLU A 90 -6.91 -14.82 -12.10
N GLU A 91 -6.20 -14.94 -13.23
CA GLU A 91 -5.48 -16.17 -13.60
C GLU A 91 -4.42 -16.60 -12.57
N PHE A 92 -3.94 -15.66 -11.75
CA PHE A 92 -3.02 -15.92 -10.63
C PHE A 92 -3.69 -15.85 -9.26
N GLY A 93 -5.03 -15.89 -9.21
CA GLY A 93 -5.80 -15.89 -7.97
C GLY A 93 -6.01 -14.51 -7.35
N GLY A 94 -5.74 -13.44 -8.07
CA GLY A 94 -6.04 -12.06 -7.67
C GLY A 94 -7.46 -11.64 -8.08
N MET A 95 -7.78 -10.38 -7.86
CA MET A 95 -9.08 -9.79 -8.20
C MET A 95 -9.06 -9.02 -9.53
N GLY A 96 -7.91 -8.77 -10.13
CA GLY A 96 -7.76 -8.06 -11.41
C GLY A 96 -8.29 -6.62 -11.41
N LEU A 97 -8.42 -5.99 -10.24
CA LEU A 97 -8.97 -4.65 -10.12
C LEU A 97 -7.96 -3.57 -10.54
N SER A 98 -8.45 -2.34 -10.67
CA SER A 98 -7.64 -1.20 -11.09
C SER A 98 -6.69 -0.70 -9.99
N LYS A 99 -5.69 0.09 -10.38
CA LYS A 99 -4.81 0.79 -9.43
C LYS A 99 -5.57 1.78 -8.53
N VAL A 100 -6.71 2.29 -9.00
CA VAL A 100 -7.57 3.15 -8.18
C VAL A 100 -8.12 2.37 -6.99
N SER A 101 -8.49 1.11 -7.16
CA SER A 101 -8.95 0.25 -6.06
C SER A 101 -7.88 0.12 -4.97
N MET A 102 -6.61 -0.07 -5.35
CA MET A 102 -5.50 -0.10 -4.40
C MET A 102 -5.32 1.25 -3.68
N CYS A 103 -5.49 2.38 -4.38
CA CYS A 103 -5.44 3.71 -3.75
C CYS A 103 -6.53 3.86 -2.70
N VAL A 104 -7.77 3.47 -3.02
CA VAL A 104 -8.92 3.52 -2.10
C VAL A 104 -8.67 2.65 -0.86
N VAL A 105 -8.21 1.43 -1.06
CA VAL A 105 -7.88 0.50 0.04
C VAL A 105 -6.74 1.05 0.91
N SER A 106 -5.67 1.51 0.28
CA SER A 106 -4.51 2.06 1.01
C SER A 106 -4.86 3.32 1.79
N GLU A 107 -5.72 4.18 1.26
CA GLU A 107 -6.21 5.38 1.95
C GLU A 107 -6.95 4.98 3.23
N GLU A 108 -7.95 4.12 3.13
CA GLU A 108 -8.78 3.76 4.28
C GLU A 108 -7.99 2.95 5.33
N LEU A 109 -7.13 2.02 4.92
CA LEU A 109 -6.26 1.28 5.84
C LEU A 109 -5.26 2.21 6.54
N SER A 110 -4.70 3.19 5.82
CA SER A 110 -3.74 4.16 6.37
C SER A 110 -4.40 5.15 7.34
N ARG A 111 -5.70 5.46 7.17
CA ARG A 111 -6.47 6.24 8.14
C ARG A 111 -6.58 5.53 9.48
N GLY A 112 -6.68 4.21 9.49
CA GLY A 112 -6.62 3.42 10.72
C GLY A 112 -5.23 3.39 11.32
N TYR A 113 -4.26 2.95 10.52
CA TYR A 113 -2.84 2.92 10.88
C TYR A 113 -1.98 2.80 9.63
N ILE A 114 -1.05 3.75 9.44
CA ILE A 114 -0.21 3.79 8.23
C ILE A 114 0.61 2.50 8.02
N GLY A 115 1.00 1.83 9.11
CA GLY A 115 1.69 0.55 9.05
C GLY A 115 0.85 -0.54 8.38
N VAL A 116 -0.46 -0.58 8.66
CA VAL A 116 -1.41 -1.51 8.02
C VAL A 116 -1.60 -1.14 6.55
N GLY A 117 -1.83 0.15 6.24
CA GLY A 117 -1.99 0.60 4.86
C GLY A 117 -0.80 0.28 3.96
N SER A 118 0.42 0.27 4.52
CA SER A 118 1.63 -0.03 3.75
C SER A 118 1.81 -1.52 3.42
N LEU A 119 1.06 -2.44 4.02
CA LEU A 119 1.21 -3.88 3.76
C LEU A 119 0.69 -4.26 2.37
N GLY A 120 -0.51 -3.79 1.99
CA GLY A 120 -1.08 -4.05 0.68
C GLY A 120 -0.22 -3.50 -0.46
N THR A 121 0.28 -2.28 -0.31
CA THR A 121 1.12 -1.64 -1.35
C THR A 121 2.45 -2.37 -1.57
N ARG A 122 3.00 -3.04 -0.57
CA ARG A 122 4.22 -3.85 -0.76
C ARG A 122 3.96 -5.07 -1.63
N SER A 123 2.83 -5.74 -1.43
CA SER A 123 2.42 -6.87 -2.27
C SER A 123 2.19 -6.42 -3.70
N GLU A 124 1.56 -5.26 -3.90
CA GLU A 124 1.37 -4.68 -5.23
C GLU A 124 2.68 -4.38 -5.93
N ILE A 125 3.65 -3.73 -5.25
CA ILE A 125 4.96 -3.44 -5.84
C ILE A 125 5.66 -4.73 -6.28
N ALA A 126 5.65 -5.77 -5.45
CA ALA A 126 6.27 -7.05 -5.79
C ALA A 126 5.56 -7.72 -6.97
N ALA A 127 4.23 -7.72 -6.97
CA ALA A 127 3.42 -8.28 -8.04
C ALA A 127 3.69 -7.56 -9.38
N GLU A 128 3.71 -6.23 -9.39
CA GLU A 128 4.02 -5.44 -10.58
C GLU A 128 5.40 -5.75 -11.16
N LEU A 129 6.42 -5.83 -10.30
CA LEU A 129 7.77 -6.18 -10.74
C LEU A 129 7.81 -7.56 -11.40
N ILE A 130 7.09 -8.54 -10.83
CA ILE A 130 7.01 -9.90 -11.39
C ILE A 130 6.16 -9.93 -12.67
N LEU A 131 5.05 -9.22 -12.71
CA LEU A 131 4.19 -9.14 -13.89
C LEU A 131 4.92 -8.50 -15.08
N CYS A 132 5.67 -7.42 -14.84
CA CYS A 132 6.38 -6.68 -15.88
C CYS A 132 7.68 -7.36 -16.34
N GLY A 133 8.43 -7.97 -15.42
CA GLY A 133 9.79 -8.44 -15.69
C GLY A 133 10.04 -9.94 -15.45
N GLY A 134 9.07 -10.65 -14.85
CA GLY A 134 9.21 -12.07 -14.54
C GLY A 134 8.93 -12.98 -15.73
N THR A 135 9.55 -14.16 -15.73
CA THR A 135 9.18 -15.25 -16.66
C THR A 135 7.82 -15.85 -16.28
N ASP A 136 7.20 -16.61 -17.18
CA ASP A 136 5.90 -17.25 -16.89
C ASP A 136 6.00 -18.23 -15.71
N GLU A 137 7.12 -18.92 -15.57
CA GLU A 137 7.38 -19.80 -14.41
C GLU A 137 7.49 -19.00 -13.11
N GLN A 138 8.11 -17.82 -13.14
CA GLN A 138 8.19 -16.93 -11.98
C GLN A 138 6.83 -16.37 -11.61
N LYS A 139 6.03 -15.96 -12.59
CA LYS A 139 4.66 -15.48 -12.38
C LYS A 139 3.79 -16.57 -11.75
N ALA A 140 3.78 -17.78 -12.34
CA ALA A 140 3.04 -18.91 -11.81
C ALA A 140 3.48 -19.32 -10.40
N LYS A 141 4.76 -19.19 -10.08
CA LYS A 141 5.32 -19.55 -8.77
C LYS A 141 4.97 -18.53 -7.67
N TRP A 142 5.06 -17.24 -7.96
CA TRP A 142 5.04 -16.23 -6.91
C TRP A 142 3.71 -15.49 -6.77
N LEU A 143 3.01 -15.20 -7.89
CA LEU A 143 1.81 -14.37 -7.85
C LEU A 143 0.67 -14.98 -7.03
N PRO A 144 0.39 -16.29 -7.08
CA PRO A 144 -0.68 -16.87 -6.25
C PRO A 144 -0.41 -16.72 -4.74
N GLY A 145 0.84 -16.90 -4.32
CA GLY A 145 1.21 -16.71 -2.91
C GLY A 145 1.15 -15.24 -2.46
N LEU A 146 1.47 -14.30 -3.34
CA LEU A 146 1.29 -12.88 -3.08
C LEU A 146 -0.19 -12.51 -3.02
N ALA A 147 -1.00 -12.99 -3.96
CA ALA A 147 -2.43 -12.68 -4.03
C ALA A 147 -3.19 -13.17 -2.79
N SER A 148 -2.88 -14.35 -2.30
CA SER A 148 -3.49 -14.92 -1.10
C SER A 148 -2.95 -14.36 0.22
N GLY A 149 -1.88 -13.56 0.19
CA GLY A 149 -1.20 -13.10 1.40
C GLY A 149 -0.34 -14.16 2.11
N ALA A 150 -0.24 -15.38 1.56
CA ALA A 150 0.65 -16.43 2.09
C ALA A 150 2.13 -16.04 1.99
N ILE A 151 2.48 -15.16 1.07
CA ILE A 151 3.79 -14.55 0.91
C ILE A 151 3.66 -13.05 1.11
N LEU A 152 4.32 -12.52 2.14
CA LEU A 152 4.41 -11.08 2.39
C LEU A 152 5.78 -10.57 1.93
N PRO A 153 5.85 -9.81 0.83
CA PRO A 153 7.11 -9.32 0.30
C PRO A 153 7.63 -8.11 1.07
N THR A 154 8.90 -7.85 0.91
CA THR A 154 9.54 -6.61 1.37
C THR A 154 10.17 -5.89 0.19
N ALA A 155 9.82 -4.63 0.01
CA ALA A 155 10.47 -3.74 -0.94
C ALA A 155 11.70 -3.08 -0.28
N VAL A 156 12.89 -3.30 -0.85
CA VAL A 156 14.15 -2.77 -0.34
C VAL A 156 14.83 -1.99 -1.45
N PHE A 157 14.58 -0.67 -1.49
CA PHE A 157 15.07 0.19 -2.57
C PHE A 157 16.16 1.16 -2.11
N THR A 158 16.15 1.57 -0.84
CA THR A 158 17.04 2.62 -0.36
C THR A 158 18.43 2.09 -0.05
N GLU A 159 19.42 2.59 -0.75
CA GLU A 159 20.83 2.41 -0.47
C GLU A 159 21.40 3.61 0.31
N PRO A 160 22.61 3.55 0.88
CA PRO A 160 23.19 4.65 1.65
C PRO A 160 23.25 5.98 0.88
N ASN A 161 23.47 5.91 -0.44
CA ASN A 161 23.64 7.08 -1.30
C ASN A 161 22.45 7.31 -2.25
N THR A 162 21.42 6.49 -2.19
CA THR A 162 20.31 6.52 -3.16
C THR A 162 18.99 6.31 -2.44
N GLY A 163 18.08 7.27 -2.57
CA GLY A 163 16.74 7.21 -2.02
C GLY A 163 15.69 7.50 -3.10
N SER A 164 15.42 8.76 -3.37
CA SER A 164 14.39 9.17 -4.36
C SER A 164 14.79 8.87 -5.80
N ASP A 165 16.08 8.86 -6.12
CA ASP A 165 16.60 8.53 -7.44
C ASP A 165 16.87 7.01 -7.55
N LEU A 166 15.83 6.25 -7.85
CA LEU A 166 15.94 4.79 -8.02
C LEU A 166 16.77 4.38 -9.24
N GLY A 167 16.96 5.29 -10.21
CA GLY A 167 17.80 5.05 -11.37
C GLY A 167 19.29 4.95 -11.03
N SER A 168 19.70 5.47 -9.87
CA SER A 168 21.09 5.43 -9.40
C SER A 168 21.41 4.27 -8.45
N LEU A 169 20.51 3.27 -8.32
CA LEU A 169 20.75 2.06 -7.54
C LEU A 169 22.00 1.33 -8.01
N ARG A 170 22.83 0.87 -7.08
CA ARG A 170 24.08 0.16 -7.32
C ARG A 170 24.05 -1.32 -6.98
N THR A 171 23.03 -1.76 -6.25
CA THR A 171 22.80 -3.19 -5.98
C THR A 171 22.80 -3.98 -7.29
N ARG A 172 23.59 -5.02 -7.34
CA ARG A 172 23.76 -5.86 -8.52
C ARG A 172 23.57 -7.33 -8.15
N ALA A 173 22.94 -8.07 -9.07
CA ALA A 173 22.92 -9.52 -9.01
C ALA A 173 23.87 -10.06 -10.11
N ARG A 174 24.75 -10.99 -9.74
CA ARG A 174 25.64 -11.68 -10.66
C ARG A 174 25.48 -13.19 -10.53
N LYS A 175 25.55 -13.90 -11.66
CA LYS A 175 25.42 -15.36 -11.64
C LYS A 175 26.79 -15.99 -11.32
N GLU A 176 26.83 -16.89 -10.34
CA GLU A 176 28.00 -17.68 -9.99
C GLU A 176 27.59 -19.17 -10.00
N GLY A 177 27.88 -19.89 -11.06
CA GLY A 177 27.42 -21.27 -11.26
C GLY A 177 25.89 -21.34 -11.36
N GLU A 178 25.25 -22.10 -10.46
CA GLU A 178 23.80 -22.23 -10.37
C GLU A 178 23.16 -21.13 -9.48
N ASP A 179 23.95 -20.40 -8.69
CA ASP A 179 23.50 -19.43 -7.73
C ASP A 179 23.55 -17.98 -8.25
N TRP A 180 22.73 -17.13 -7.63
CA TRP A 180 22.79 -15.69 -7.80
C TRP A 180 23.39 -15.03 -6.56
N VAL A 181 24.49 -14.30 -6.74
CA VAL A 181 25.11 -13.49 -5.68
C VAL A 181 24.63 -12.05 -5.82
N ILE A 182 24.06 -11.53 -4.74
CA ILE A 182 23.59 -10.15 -4.67
C ILE A 182 24.61 -9.34 -3.87
N ASP A 183 25.25 -8.38 -4.54
CA ASP A 183 26.09 -7.35 -3.91
C ASP A 183 25.18 -6.20 -3.47
N ASP A 184 24.89 -6.15 -2.17
CA ASP A 184 23.91 -5.25 -1.60
C ASP A 184 24.48 -4.52 -0.37
N GLU A 185 24.48 -3.21 -0.42
CA GLU A 185 24.80 -2.35 0.74
C GLU A 185 23.60 -2.20 1.69
N THR A 186 22.41 -2.65 1.30
CA THR A 186 21.19 -2.60 2.13
C THR A 186 21.15 -3.67 3.22
N ARG A 187 22.12 -4.59 3.26
CA ARG A 187 22.26 -5.69 4.24
C ARG A 187 21.97 -5.30 5.69
N ARG A 188 22.20 -4.05 6.08
CA ARG A 188 21.98 -3.58 7.47
C ARG A 188 20.49 -3.47 7.82
N ARG A 189 19.59 -3.19 6.88
CA ARG A 189 18.14 -3.08 7.13
C ARG A 189 17.44 -4.43 7.15
N CYS A 190 17.85 -5.40 6.34
CA CYS A 190 17.28 -6.74 6.35
C CYS A 190 17.58 -7.55 7.62
N ARG A 191 18.67 -7.28 8.34
CA ARG A 191 18.99 -7.97 9.59
C ARG A 191 18.01 -7.69 10.73
N GLN A 192 17.31 -6.58 10.74
CA GLN A 192 16.31 -6.25 11.76
C GLN A 192 14.97 -6.97 11.57
N ARG A 193 14.73 -7.66 10.44
CA ARG A 193 13.45 -8.28 10.09
C ARG A 193 13.47 -9.81 10.03
N ARG A 194 14.37 -10.48 10.77
CA ARG A 194 14.36 -11.95 10.87
C ARG A 194 13.17 -12.56 11.65
N ALA A 195 12.23 -11.75 12.11
CA ALA A 195 11.14 -12.19 12.99
C ALA A 195 9.91 -12.79 12.28
N TYR A 196 9.84 -12.74 10.95
CA TYR A 196 8.76 -13.38 10.19
C TYR A 196 9.30 -14.59 9.40
N ARG A 197 9.70 -15.62 10.10
CA ARG A 197 9.78 -16.99 9.58
C ARG A 197 8.87 -17.84 10.45
N ALA A 198 7.67 -18.11 9.96
CA ALA A 198 6.94 -19.33 10.30
C ALA A 198 7.33 -20.40 9.32
#